data_7ea94e7c0b6fdc6964a404d1fe163ec7
#
_entry.id   7ea94e7c0b6fdc6964a404d1fe163ec7
#
_cell.length_a   1.000
_cell.length_b   1.000
_cell.length_c   1.000
_cell.angle_alpha   90.00
_cell.angle_beta   90.00
_cell.angle_gamma   90.00
#
_symmetry.space_group_name_H-M   'P 1'
#
loop_
_entity.id
_entity.type
_entity.pdbx_description
1 polymer ?
#
loop_
_entity_poly.entity_id
_entity_poly.type
_entity_poly.pdbx_seq_one_letter_code
_entity_poly.pdbx_strand_id
1 'polypeptide(L)'
;PIKSSAASDVYKRQRFNLTKSRTANGWRQEYQRAYYKSYLEDPTKPQTDPDYDKTIVYIPASEAAPDYSKDQPLNYSENDYGRDRNWYIEAKINYSRSFGASGDHKVSAMFLYNQSRDYYPVAGGGTFQYIPRSYVGYVGRVTYGYRNKYLVDVNIGYNGSENFAPGKTRYGAFPSASVGWVLSEEGFMRHQNAISYLKFRASWGRVGNDQSGSRFMYMPSVWSQNGSYSFGINNPNSLEAYGEGTLGNTDVTWETADKQNYGIDANFFSDRLSLNFDYFFEHRTGILLSPNSTPGIIAAGLPALNIGEVDNHGYEIALGWKETTRRGFNYYVNANVSFARNKILYMDEVKSQFAYQHQTGGPTGRYTGLYKFERLYQNSDFTVDSKGNMVLDSSLPQPYVAVAPGDAMYADLNGDGIVDSDDTMVTGYSTRPEYVFGLNAGFNWKGLNFSMQWTGATHVNKMMEIEYRIPYTNAGGRGLLQYFYDDCWTPEHQTGTLPRAAEKSEVWNSSASTLWLRNARYLRLKTLSVGYTFSNSKRLASVGIKKLGISLTGYNLLTFTPLDFIDPESLTNNNGAYPLVKVYSVGLNVTF
;
A
#
# COMPACT_ATOMS: atom_id res chain seq x y z
N PRO A 1 -22.78 0.73 54.07
CA PRO A 1 -23.25 -0.03 52.92
C PRO A 1 -22.19 0.00 51.82
N ILE A 2 -21.72 -1.17 51.46
CA ILE A 2 -20.79 -1.35 50.32
C ILE A 2 -21.63 -1.16 49.06
N LYS A 3 -21.50 -0.02 48.42
CA LYS A 3 -22.12 0.21 47.11
C LYS A 3 -21.30 -0.58 46.06
N SER A 4 -21.78 -1.73 45.66
CA SER A 4 -21.30 -2.39 44.44
C SER A 4 -21.93 -1.65 43.26
N SER A 5 -21.14 -0.88 42.53
CA SER A 5 -21.58 -0.35 41.25
C SER A 5 -21.32 -1.40 40.18
N ALA A 6 -22.25 -2.32 39.99
CA ALA A 6 -22.29 -3.12 38.76
C ALA A 6 -23.15 -2.30 37.77
N ALA A 7 -22.52 -1.70 36.80
CA ALA A 7 -23.24 -1.08 35.70
C ALA A 7 -23.28 -2.10 34.54
N SER A 8 -24.48 -2.49 34.14
CA SER A 8 -24.68 -3.26 32.91
C SER A 8 -25.16 -2.30 31.83
N ASP A 9 -24.33 -2.09 30.82
CA ASP A 9 -24.72 -1.32 29.65
C ASP A 9 -25.03 -2.27 28.50
N VAL A 10 -26.29 -2.25 28.06
CA VAL A 10 -26.71 -2.98 26.86
C VAL A 10 -26.89 -1.94 25.76
N TYR A 11 -26.00 -1.98 24.78
CA TYR A 11 -26.11 -1.12 23.60
C TYR A 11 -26.60 -1.93 22.43
N LYS A 12 -27.77 -1.58 21.92
CA LYS A 12 -28.26 -2.04 20.62
C LYS A 12 -27.97 -0.94 19.61
N ARG A 13 -26.95 -1.11 18.79
CA ARG A 13 -26.73 -0.28 17.61
C ARG A 13 -27.26 -1.02 16.38
N GLN A 14 -28.33 -0.49 15.83
CA GLN A 14 -28.81 -0.89 14.52
C GLN A 14 -28.55 0.28 13.59
N ARG A 15 -27.64 0.10 12.64
CA ARG A 15 -27.39 1.10 11.61
C ARG A 15 -28.03 0.62 10.32
N PHE A 16 -29.08 1.29 9.91
CA PHE A 16 -29.68 1.15 8.60
C PHE A 16 -29.01 2.18 7.68
N ASN A 17 -28.15 1.75 6.78
CA ASN A 17 -27.75 2.54 5.63
C ASN A 17 -28.42 1.92 4.40
N LEU A 18 -29.50 2.55 3.95
CA LEU A 18 -30.10 2.26 2.66
C LEU A 18 -29.58 3.32 1.68
N THR A 19 -28.43 3.08 1.09
CA THR A 19 -27.92 3.92 0.00
C THR A 19 -28.35 3.29 -1.30
N LYS A 20 -29.39 3.82 -1.92
CA LYS A 20 -29.78 3.49 -3.29
C LYS A 20 -29.19 4.58 -4.19
N SER A 21 -28.02 4.37 -4.73
CA SER A 21 -27.49 5.20 -5.81
C SER A 21 -27.84 4.56 -7.15
N ARG A 22 -28.69 5.21 -7.90
CA ARG A 22 -29.03 4.81 -9.27
C ARG A 22 -28.31 5.77 -10.21
N THR A 23 -27.22 5.34 -10.81
CA THR A 23 -26.54 6.09 -11.86
C THR A 23 -26.98 5.49 -13.20
N ALA A 24 -27.95 6.13 -13.85
CA ALA A 24 -28.30 5.78 -15.22
C ALA A 24 -27.32 6.55 -16.16
N ASN A 25 -26.33 5.85 -16.69
CA ASN A 25 -25.49 6.38 -17.76
C ASN A 25 -26.07 5.94 -19.10
N GLY A 26 -26.85 6.82 -19.71
CA GLY A 26 -27.29 6.62 -21.08
C GLY A 26 -26.13 6.98 -22.03
N TRP A 27 -25.52 6.02 -22.67
CA TRP A 27 -24.60 6.25 -23.78
C TRP A 27 -25.41 6.31 -25.07
N ARG A 28 -25.42 7.46 -25.73
CA ARG A 28 -25.78 7.54 -27.13
C ARG A 28 -24.49 7.40 -27.94
N GLN A 29 -24.13 6.19 -28.28
CA GLN A 29 -23.13 5.94 -29.29
C GLN A 29 -23.82 6.08 -30.64
N GLU A 30 -23.71 7.24 -31.28
CA GLU A 30 -23.88 7.28 -32.72
C GLU A 30 -22.74 6.43 -33.29
N TYR A 31 -23.10 5.31 -33.89
CA TYR A 31 -22.16 4.59 -34.74
C TYR A 31 -21.69 5.58 -35.81
N GLN A 32 -20.47 6.06 -35.65
CA GLN A 32 -19.83 6.75 -36.75
C GLN A 32 -19.75 5.74 -37.87
N ARG A 33 -20.31 6.11 -39.03
CA ARG A 33 -20.30 5.32 -40.27
C ARG A 33 -18.88 5.09 -40.83
N ALA A 34 -17.88 5.09 -39.98
CA ALA A 34 -16.46 5.06 -40.33
C ALA A 34 -15.85 3.66 -40.35
N TYR A 35 -16.65 2.62 -40.25
CA TYR A 35 -16.14 1.26 -40.44
C TYR A 35 -16.32 0.89 -41.92
N TYR A 36 -15.31 1.21 -42.68
CA TYR A 36 -15.20 0.78 -44.05
C TYR A 36 -14.30 -0.45 -44.11
N LYS A 37 -14.74 -1.46 -44.81
CA LYS A 37 -13.83 -2.49 -45.29
C LYS A 37 -13.14 -1.88 -46.52
N SER A 38 -11.82 -1.73 -46.45
CA SER A 38 -11.03 -1.27 -47.60
C SER A 38 -10.46 -2.45 -48.37
N TYR A 39 -10.44 -2.37 -49.66
CA TYR A 39 -9.71 -3.26 -50.54
C TYR A 39 -9.06 -2.46 -51.65
N LEU A 40 -8.02 -3.03 -52.24
CA LEU A 40 -7.37 -2.44 -53.42
C LEU A 40 -8.11 -2.87 -54.67
N GLU A 41 -8.52 -1.94 -55.48
CA GLU A 41 -9.12 -2.20 -56.78
C GLU A 41 -8.08 -2.81 -57.76
N ASP A 42 -6.81 -2.39 -57.62
CA ASP A 42 -5.67 -2.99 -58.28
C ASP A 42 -4.62 -3.43 -57.27
N PRO A 43 -4.61 -4.71 -56.85
CA PRO A 43 -3.66 -5.25 -55.90
C PRO A 43 -2.23 -5.39 -56.43
N THR A 44 -2.01 -5.17 -57.70
CA THR A 44 -0.68 -5.25 -58.35
C THR A 44 0.08 -3.92 -58.25
N LYS A 45 -0.60 -2.83 -57.87
CA LYS A 45 -0.03 -1.51 -57.82
C LYS A 45 0.87 -1.36 -56.59
N PRO A 46 2.13 -0.97 -56.74
CA PRO A 46 3.03 -0.83 -55.59
C PRO A 46 2.69 0.40 -54.76
N GLN A 47 2.94 0.32 -53.44
CA GLN A 47 2.72 1.43 -52.49
C GLN A 47 3.47 2.72 -52.82
N THR A 48 4.51 2.63 -53.63
CA THR A 48 5.32 3.75 -54.11
C THR A 48 4.72 4.48 -55.29
N ASP A 49 3.61 3.99 -55.88
CA ASP A 49 2.92 4.65 -56.98
C ASP A 49 2.18 5.86 -56.49
N PRO A 50 2.33 7.02 -57.13
CA PRO A 50 1.63 8.29 -56.74
C PRO A 50 0.11 8.19 -56.70
N ASP A 51 -0.45 7.23 -57.43
CA ASP A 51 -1.89 6.99 -57.50
C ASP A 51 -2.34 5.76 -56.69
N TYR A 52 -1.50 5.25 -55.80
CA TYR A 52 -1.81 4.07 -54.95
C TYR A 52 -3.08 4.32 -54.12
N ASP A 53 -3.18 5.47 -53.47
CA ASP A 53 -4.30 5.79 -52.60
C ASP A 53 -5.63 5.90 -53.36
N LYS A 54 -5.60 6.17 -54.68
CA LYS A 54 -6.79 6.20 -55.52
C LYS A 54 -7.33 4.80 -55.83
N THR A 55 -6.57 3.78 -55.62
CA THR A 55 -7.00 2.39 -55.81
C THR A 55 -7.64 1.78 -54.56
N ILE A 56 -7.65 2.50 -53.44
CA ILE A 56 -8.28 2.05 -52.20
C ILE A 56 -9.79 2.35 -52.28
N VAL A 57 -10.57 1.27 -52.33
CA VAL A 57 -12.04 1.37 -52.30
C VAL A 57 -12.53 1.11 -50.88
N TYR A 58 -13.35 2.01 -50.38
CA TYR A 58 -13.94 1.90 -49.04
C TYR A 58 -15.42 1.52 -49.18
N ILE A 59 -15.80 0.39 -48.61
CA ILE A 59 -17.19 -0.07 -48.59
C ILE A 59 -17.77 0.23 -47.20
N PRO A 60 -18.94 0.89 -47.11
CA PRO A 60 -19.62 1.04 -45.82
C PRO A 60 -19.83 -0.30 -45.11
N ALA A 61 -19.66 -0.33 -43.80
CA ALA A 61 -19.83 -1.56 -43.03
C ALA A 61 -21.20 -2.20 -43.21
N SER A 62 -22.26 -1.40 -43.51
CA SER A 62 -23.61 -1.87 -43.81
C SER A 62 -23.71 -2.70 -45.10
N GLU A 63 -22.79 -2.52 -46.06
CA GLU A 63 -22.72 -3.30 -47.30
C GLU A 63 -21.78 -4.50 -47.15
N ALA A 64 -20.76 -4.37 -46.29
CA ALA A 64 -19.79 -5.45 -46.03
C ALA A 64 -20.34 -6.51 -45.05
N ALA A 65 -21.33 -6.16 -44.23
CA ALA A 65 -21.99 -7.05 -43.28
C ALA A 65 -23.52 -6.74 -43.30
N PRO A 66 -24.30 -7.53 -44.04
CA PRO A 66 -25.74 -7.29 -44.20
C PRO A 66 -26.56 -7.27 -42.90
N ASP A 67 -26.05 -7.88 -41.84
CA ASP A 67 -26.66 -7.90 -40.51
C ASP A 67 -26.43 -6.64 -39.68
N TYR A 68 -25.62 -5.71 -40.19
CA TYR A 68 -25.46 -4.40 -39.59
C TYR A 68 -26.63 -3.50 -39.99
N SER A 69 -27.72 -3.54 -39.22
CA SER A 69 -28.86 -2.68 -39.46
C SER A 69 -28.49 -1.21 -39.23
N LYS A 70 -28.98 -0.31 -40.10
CA LYS A 70 -28.78 1.14 -40.01
C LYS A 70 -29.36 1.76 -38.74
N ASP A 71 -30.22 1.00 -38.06
CA ASP A 71 -30.96 1.39 -36.86
C ASP A 71 -30.53 0.54 -35.68
N GLN A 72 -29.24 0.50 -35.37
CA GLN A 72 -28.80 -0.09 -34.12
C GLN A 72 -29.42 0.69 -32.94
N PRO A 73 -30.20 0.03 -32.07
CA PRO A 73 -30.78 0.70 -30.92
C PRO A 73 -29.69 1.28 -30.04
N LEU A 74 -29.99 2.42 -29.43
CA LEU A 74 -29.11 3.01 -28.42
C LEU A 74 -28.77 1.96 -27.37
N ASN A 75 -27.48 1.69 -27.16
CA ASN A 75 -27.04 0.84 -26.08
C ASN A 75 -27.32 1.55 -24.74
N TYR A 76 -28.31 1.05 -24.03
CA TYR A 76 -28.62 1.48 -22.68
C TYR A 76 -27.98 0.49 -21.71
N SER A 77 -27.08 0.95 -20.87
CA SER A 77 -26.61 0.16 -19.74
C SER A 77 -27.00 0.86 -18.43
N GLU A 78 -27.71 0.14 -17.60
CA GLU A 78 -28.03 0.57 -16.24
C GLU A 78 -27.21 -0.25 -15.27
N ASN A 79 -26.40 0.43 -14.47
CA ASN A 79 -25.66 -0.20 -13.37
C ASN A 79 -26.35 0.17 -12.05
N ASP A 80 -26.93 -0.80 -11.39
CA ASP A 80 -27.49 -0.62 -10.05
C ASP A 80 -26.34 -0.75 -9.03
N TYR A 81 -25.78 0.38 -8.61
CA TYR A 81 -24.73 0.42 -7.62
C TYR A 81 -25.30 0.33 -6.20
N GLY A 82 -25.26 -0.89 -5.68
CA GLY A 82 -25.12 -1.14 -4.25
C GLY A 82 -26.31 -0.83 -3.34
N ARG A 83 -26.95 -1.88 -2.90
CA ARG A 83 -27.73 -1.83 -1.65
C ARG A 83 -26.85 -2.41 -0.57
N ASP A 84 -26.42 -1.64 0.42
CA ASP A 84 -25.82 -2.18 1.62
C ASP A 84 -26.81 -2.12 2.79
N ARG A 85 -26.81 -3.15 3.58
CA ARG A 85 -27.56 -3.21 4.82
C ARG A 85 -26.69 -3.89 5.87
N ASN A 86 -26.36 -3.14 6.91
CA ASN A 86 -25.53 -3.62 7.99
C ASN A 86 -26.31 -3.59 9.29
N TRP A 87 -26.16 -4.61 10.12
CA TRP A 87 -26.61 -4.54 11.47
C TRP A 87 -25.51 -5.06 12.42
N TYR A 88 -25.50 -4.45 13.59
CA TYR A 88 -24.57 -4.76 14.66
C TYR A 88 -25.33 -4.82 15.97
N ILE A 89 -25.10 -5.88 16.73
CA ILE A 89 -25.65 -6.06 18.08
C ILE A 89 -24.46 -6.19 19.02
N GLU A 90 -24.48 -5.45 20.10
CA GLU A 90 -23.50 -5.54 21.18
C GLU A 90 -24.21 -5.61 22.53
N ALA A 91 -23.77 -6.53 23.37
CA ALA A 91 -24.13 -6.60 24.77
C ALA A 91 -22.85 -6.60 25.60
N LYS A 92 -22.78 -5.65 26.55
CA LYS A 92 -21.59 -5.44 27.38
C LYS A 92 -21.95 -5.33 28.85
N ILE A 93 -21.23 -6.08 29.68
CA ILE A 93 -21.30 -6.01 31.14
C ILE A 93 -19.98 -5.49 31.65
N ASN A 94 -20.01 -4.43 32.46
CA ASN A 94 -18.82 -3.87 33.09
C ASN A 94 -18.96 -3.96 34.60
N TYR A 95 -17.86 -4.32 35.26
CA TYR A 95 -17.72 -4.29 36.70
C TYR A 95 -16.49 -3.46 37.04
N SER A 96 -16.61 -2.56 38.00
CA SER A 96 -15.47 -1.78 38.51
C SER A 96 -15.62 -1.57 40.01
N ARG A 97 -14.54 -1.88 40.73
CA ARG A 97 -14.52 -1.70 42.19
C ARG A 97 -13.13 -1.34 42.68
N SER A 98 -13.10 -0.42 43.64
CA SER A 98 -11.92 -0.15 44.46
C SER A 98 -12.14 -0.73 45.84
N PHE A 99 -11.13 -1.40 46.40
CA PHE A 99 -11.16 -2.02 47.72
C PHE A 99 -9.83 -1.86 48.45
N GLY A 100 -9.78 -2.23 49.75
CA GLY A 100 -8.69 -1.90 50.65
C GLY A 100 -8.99 -0.63 51.46
N ALA A 101 -8.28 -0.40 52.54
CA ALA A 101 -8.53 0.70 53.48
C ALA A 101 -8.44 2.08 52.83
N SER A 102 -7.55 2.25 51.84
CA SER A 102 -7.35 3.52 51.08
C SER A 102 -7.78 3.42 49.61
N GLY A 103 -8.54 2.37 49.22
CA GLY A 103 -8.89 2.13 47.83
C GLY A 103 -7.70 1.74 46.96
N ASP A 104 -6.68 1.14 47.59
CA ASP A 104 -5.40 0.82 46.98
C ASP A 104 -5.52 -0.19 45.82
N HIS A 105 -6.51 -1.06 45.87
CA HIS A 105 -6.77 -2.08 44.88
C HIS A 105 -7.88 -1.64 43.93
N LYS A 106 -7.62 -1.57 42.66
CA LYS A 106 -8.59 -1.25 41.62
C LYS A 106 -8.76 -2.43 40.70
N VAL A 107 -9.97 -2.95 40.59
CA VAL A 107 -10.32 -4.05 39.67
C VAL A 107 -11.37 -3.55 38.70
N SER A 108 -11.18 -3.81 37.43
CA SER A 108 -12.25 -3.71 36.43
C SER A 108 -12.33 -5.00 35.65
N ALA A 109 -13.55 -5.43 35.37
CA ALA A 109 -13.83 -6.58 34.51
C ALA A 109 -14.87 -6.18 33.47
N MET A 110 -14.72 -6.70 32.27
CA MET A 110 -15.65 -6.50 31.16
C MET A 110 -15.90 -7.83 30.46
N PHE A 111 -17.14 -8.09 30.17
CA PHE A 111 -17.53 -9.12 29.22
C PHE A 111 -18.36 -8.45 28.11
N LEU A 112 -18.03 -8.78 26.86
CA LEU A 112 -18.71 -8.23 25.69
C LEU A 112 -19.03 -9.36 24.73
N TYR A 113 -20.26 -9.37 24.26
CA TYR A 113 -20.72 -10.14 23.12
C TYR A 113 -21.03 -9.18 21.99
N ASN A 114 -20.56 -9.47 20.77
CA ASN A 114 -20.96 -8.74 19.58
C ASN A 114 -21.26 -9.69 18.43
N GLN A 115 -22.11 -9.20 17.53
CA GLN A 115 -22.45 -9.88 16.29
C GLN A 115 -22.72 -8.82 15.23
N SER A 116 -22.17 -9.02 14.04
CA SER A 116 -22.49 -8.19 12.88
C SER A 116 -22.91 -9.03 11.68
N ARG A 117 -23.70 -8.40 10.82
CA ARG A 117 -24.05 -8.98 9.53
C ARG A 117 -24.16 -7.86 8.50
N ASP A 118 -23.37 -8.02 7.43
CA ASP A 118 -23.23 -7.03 6.37
C ASP A 118 -23.71 -7.62 5.05
N TYR A 119 -24.71 -6.99 4.47
CA TYR A 119 -25.27 -7.37 3.17
C TYR A 119 -24.69 -6.43 2.12
N TYR A 120 -23.84 -6.95 1.25
CA TYR A 120 -23.26 -6.21 0.12
C TYR A 120 -23.63 -6.90 -1.18
N PRO A 121 -24.58 -6.43 -1.94
CA PRO A 121 -24.63 -6.79 -3.34
C PRO A 121 -23.54 -5.97 -4.05
N VAL A 122 -22.38 -6.56 -4.24
CA VAL A 122 -21.31 -5.95 -5.06
C VAL A 122 -21.54 -6.34 -6.50
N ALA A 123 -21.85 -5.38 -7.35
CA ALA A 123 -21.92 -5.60 -8.78
C ALA A 123 -20.57 -6.16 -9.29
N GLY A 124 -20.60 -7.27 -10.03
CA GLY A 124 -19.39 -7.93 -10.54
C GLY A 124 -18.63 -8.79 -9.52
N GLY A 125 -19.18 -9.01 -8.33
CA GLY A 125 -18.59 -9.94 -7.34
C GLY A 125 -18.76 -11.40 -7.78
N GLY A 126 -17.88 -12.27 -7.25
CA GLY A 126 -17.90 -13.71 -7.55
C GLY A 126 -19.14 -14.45 -7.02
N THR A 127 -19.14 -15.77 -7.14
CA THR A 127 -20.24 -16.70 -6.83
C THR A 127 -20.94 -16.44 -5.48
N PHE A 128 -20.24 -15.90 -4.50
CA PHE A 128 -20.74 -15.71 -3.13
C PHE A 128 -21.10 -14.26 -2.78
N GLN A 129 -21.18 -13.37 -3.75
CA GLN A 129 -21.45 -11.94 -3.54
C GLN A 129 -22.75 -11.63 -2.80
N TYR A 130 -23.76 -12.46 -2.96
CA TYR A 130 -25.08 -12.26 -2.34
C TYR A 130 -25.18 -12.84 -0.93
N ILE A 131 -24.17 -13.58 -0.48
CA ILE A 131 -24.16 -14.14 0.87
C ILE A 131 -23.66 -13.05 1.83
N PRO A 132 -24.43 -12.69 2.86
CA PRO A 132 -24.02 -11.68 3.82
C PRO A 132 -22.71 -12.06 4.54
N ARG A 133 -21.87 -11.09 4.81
CA ARG A 133 -20.74 -11.28 5.73
C ARG A 133 -21.25 -11.33 7.17
N SER A 134 -20.78 -12.29 7.92
CA SER A 134 -21.22 -12.50 9.31
C SER A 134 -20.00 -12.68 10.22
N TYR A 135 -20.06 -12.02 11.36
CA TYR A 135 -19.03 -12.09 12.39
C TYR A 135 -19.67 -12.22 13.76
N VAL A 136 -19.05 -12.98 14.64
CA VAL A 136 -19.41 -13.09 16.05
C VAL A 136 -18.18 -13.01 16.91
N GLY A 137 -18.26 -12.27 18.02
CA GLY A 137 -17.15 -12.09 18.95
C GLY A 137 -17.59 -12.11 20.40
N TYR A 138 -16.77 -12.75 21.22
CA TYR A 138 -16.83 -12.71 22.66
C TYR A 138 -15.52 -12.12 23.17
N VAL A 139 -15.59 -11.14 24.06
CA VAL A 139 -14.41 -10.49 24.64
C VAL A 139 -14.52 -10.48 26.15
N GLY A 140 -13.52 -11.01 26.82
CA GLY A 140 -13.34 -10.90 28.25
C GLY A 140 -12.12 -10.03 28.53
N ARG A 141 -12.22 -9.08 29.49
CA ARG A 141 -11.09 -8.26 29.93
C ARG A 141 -11.13 -8.10 31.44
N VAL A 142 -9.97 -8.22 32.07
CA VAL A 142 -9.79 -7.93 33.49
C VAL A 142 -8.57 -7.04 33.63
N THR A 143 -8.75 -5.93 34.32
CA THR A 143 -7.65 -5.03 34.70
C THR A 143 -7.51 -4.98 36.21
N TYR A 144 -6.28 -4.94 36.68
CA TYR A 144 -5.95 -4.80 38.08
C TYR A 144 -4.89 -3.72 38.26
N GLY A 145 -5.09 -2.84 39.22
CA GLY A 145 -4.12 -1.82 39.61
C GLY A 145 -3.94 -1.80 41.12
N TYR A 146 -2.69 -1.84 41.57
CA TYR A 146 -2.33 -1.66 42.97
C TYR A 146 -1.61 -0.33 43.16
N ARG A 147 -2.23 0.55 43.92
CA ARG A 147 -1.72 1.92 44.26
C ARG A 147 -1.32 2.75 43.05
N ASN A 148 -1.87 2.48 41.86
CA ASN A 148 -1.46 3.02 40.56
C ASN A 148 0.03 2.75 40.20
N LYS A 149 0.71 1.87 40.91
CA LYS A 149 2.11 1.49 40.71
C LYS A 149 2.25 0.27 39.83
N TYR A 150 1.52 -0.78 40.17
CA TYR A 150 1.54 -2.05 39.46
C TYR A 150 0.23 -2.23 38.74
N LEU A 151 0.32 -2.40 37.45
CA LEU A 151 -0.82 -2.47 36.54
C LEU A 151 -0.76 -3.81 35.80
N VAL A 152 -1.89 -4.50 35.73
CA VAL A 152 -2.04 -5.74 34.97
C VAL A 152 -3.32 -5.65 34.15
N ASP A 153 -3.25 -6.08 32.90
CA ASP A 153 -4.40 -6.16 32.00
C ASP A 153 -4.34 -7.51 31.28
N VAL A 154 -5.43 -8.26 31.36
CA VAL A 154 -5.58 -9.56 30.68
C VAL A 154 -6.84 -9.52 29.85
N ASN A 155 -6.71 -9.87 28.58
CA ASN A 155 -7.81 -9.93 27.64
C ASN A 155 -7.86 -11.29 26.94
N ILE A 156 -9.05 -11.70 26.56
CA ILE A 156 -9.27 -12.82 25.66
C ILE A 156 -10.39 -12.47 24.68
N GLY A 157 -10.08 -12.57 23.40
CA GLY A 157 -11.06 -12.55 22.33
C GLY A 157 -11.34 -13.97 21.84
N TYR A 158 -12.59 -14.31 21.61
CA TYR A 158 -12.99 -15.56 20.97
C TYR A 158 -13.93 -15.22 19.83
N ASN A 159 -13.41 -15.32 18.60
CA ASN A 159 -14.06 -14.76 17.41
C ASN A 159 -14.36 -15.84 16.39
N GLY A 160 -15.52 -15.75 15.74
CA GLY A 160 -15.95 -16.63 14.66
C GLY A 160 -16.06 -15.88 13.34
N SER A 161 -15.47 -16.43 12.28
CA SER A 161 -15.56 -15.92 10.92
C SER A 161 -16.23 -16.93 9.99
N GLU A 162 -17.06 -16.41 9.09
CA GLU A 162 -17.70 -17.22 8.06
C GLU A 162 -16.74 -17.72 6.98
N ASN A 163 -15.57 -17.12 6.86
CA ASN A 163 -14.55 -17.48 5.86
C ASN A 163 -14.00 -18.89 6.04
N PHE A 164 -14.20 -19.47 7.23
CA PHE A 164 -13.68 -20.78 7.59
C PHE A 164 -14.80 -21.81 7.74
N ALA A 165 -14.47 -23.09 7.53
CA ALA A 165 -15.42 -24.19 7.61
C ALA A 165 -16.08 -24.26 9.01
N PRO A 166 -17.36 -24.70 9.08
CA PRO A 166 -18.00 -24.97 10.37
C PRO A 166 -17.18 -25.97 11.20
N GLY A 167 -17.01 -25.68 12.49
CA GLY A 167 -16.25 -26.55 13.41
C GLY A 167 -15.03 -25.85 13.99
N LYS A 168 -13.92 -26.56 14.12
CA LYS A 168 -12.73 -26.11 14.82
C LYS A 168 -12.03 -24.92 14.17
N THR A 169 -12.05 -24.81 12.87
CA THR A 169 -11.32 -23.78 12.12
C THR A 169 -12.02 -22.43 12.12
N ARG A 170 -13.37 -22.41 12.32
CA ARG A 170 -14.18 -21.19 12.30
C ARG A 170 -13.89 -20.23 13.43
N TYR A 171 -13.58 -20.73 14.61
CA TYR A 171 -13.38 -19.94 15.81
C TYR A 171 -11.91 -19.87 16.20
N GLY A 172 -11.44 -18.65 16.48
CA GLY A 172 -10.08 -18.36 16.96
C GLY A 172 -10.12 -17.78 18.37
N ALA A 173 -9.16 -18.19 19.22
CA ALA A 173 -8.94 -17.64 20.55
C ALA A 173 -7.71 -16.73 20.52
N PHE A 174 -7.86 -15.48 20.98
CA PHE A 174 -6.86 -14.43 20.91
C PHE A 174 -6.60 -13.84 22.29
N PRO A 175 -5.79 -14.49 23.12
CA PRO A 175 -5.41 -13.99 24.43
C PRO A 175 -4.37 -12.87 24.33
N SER A 176 -4.39 -11.95 25.31
CA SER A 176 -3.34 -10.96 25.50
C SER A 176 -3.19 -10.60 26.98
N ALA A 177 -1.98 -10.24 27.36
CA ALA A 177 -1.66 -9.77 28.70
C ALA A 177 -0.66 -8.62 28.64
N SER A 178 -0.81 -7.67 29.55
CA SER A 178 0.18 -6.60 29.73
C SER A 178 0.41 -6.31 31.20
N VAL A 179 1.63 -5.87 31.49
CA VAL A 179 2.04 -5.40 32.82
C VAL A 179 2.64 -4.01 32.70
N GLY A 180 2.41 -3.21 33.72
CA GLY A 180 2.98 -1.87 33.84
C GLY A 180 3.49 -1.62 35.26
N TRP A 181 4.67 -1.02 35.36
CA TRP A 181 5.24 -0.59 36.61
C TRP A 181 5.54 0.91 36.57
N VAL A 182 4.81 1.67 37.36
CA VAL A 182 5.02 3.13 37.49
C VAL A 182 6.10 3.35 38.56
N LEU A 183 7.36 3.32 38.14
CA LEU A 183 8.52 3.42 39.01
C LEU A 183 8.56 4.76 39.76
N SER A 184 8.11 5.84 39.12
CA SER A 184 8.07 7.17 39.75
C SER A 184 7.20 7.25 41.02
N GLU A 185 6.23 6.33 41.17
CA GLU A 185 5.37 6.26 42.37
C GLU A 185 6.03 5.48 43.54
N GLU A 186 7.24 4.90 43.34
CA GLU A 186 7.95 4.19 44.38
C GLU A 186 8.55 5.16 45.41
N GLY A 187 8.63 4.70 46.68
CA GLY A 187 9.08 5.54 47.80
C GLY A 187 10.50 6.09 47.62
N PHE A 188 11.40 5.31 47.00
CA PHE A 188 12.79 5.71 46.76
C PHE A 188 12.91 6.79 45.64
N MET A 189 11.92 6.92 44.77
CA MET A 189 11.90 7.93 43.70
C MET A 189 11.37 9.29 44.12
N ARG A 190 10.74 9.39 45.30
CA ARG A 190 10.08 10.64 45.78
C ARG A 190 11.05 11.76 46.11
N HIS A 191 12.32 11.47 46.37
CA HIS A 191 13.32 12.43 46.81
C HIS A 191 14.14 13.06 45.68
N GLN A 192 13.85 12.70 44.42
CA GLN A 192 14.51 13.26 43.24
C GLN A 192 13.55 14.15 42.44
N ASN A 193 14.09 15.18 41.79
CA ASN A 193 13.31 16.17 41.06
C ASN A 193 13.52 16.11 39.53
N ALA A 194 14.40 15.23 39.05
CA ALA A 194 14.73 15.18 37.64
C ALA A 194 13.68 14.39 36.84
N ILE A 195 13.12 13.33 37.41
CA ILE A 195 12.15 12.45 36.76
C ILE A 195 10.76 12.74 37.35
N SER A 196 9.86 13.30 36.58
CA SER A 196 8.47 13.59 36.99
C SER A 196 7.59 12.34 36.86
N TYR A 197 7.85 11.51 35.87
CA TYR A 197 7.11 10.28 35.61
C TYR A 197 8.04 9.25 34.97
N LEU A 198 7.94 7.99 35.40
CA LEU A 198 8.65 6.88 34.79
C LEU A 198 7.83 5.60 34.92
N LYS A 199 7.50 5.03 33.78
CA LYS A 199 6.76 3.77 33.68
C LYS A 199 7.42 2.83 32.70
N PHE A 200 7.60 1.58 33.16
CA PHE A 200 7.92 0.46 32.29
C PHE A 200 6.66 -0.33 31.96
N ARG A 201 6.57 -0.82 30.72
CA ARG A 201 5.46 -1.65 30.28
C ARG A 201 5.96 -2.79 29.40
N ALA A 202 5.30 -3.93 29.53
CA ALA A 202 5.51 -5.08 28.68
C ALA A 202 4.15 -5.68 28.34
N SER A 203 3.98 -6.10 27.11
CA SER A 203 2.78 -6.79 26.67
C SER A 203 3.10 -7.92 25.71
N TRP A 204 2.27 -8.94 25.78
CA TRP A 204 2.19 -10.01 24.81
C TRP A 204 0.74 -10.21 24.41
N GLY A 205 0.50 -10.52 23.14
CA GLY A 205 -0.85 -10.83 22.67
C GLY A 205 -0.84 -11.53 21.35
N ARG A 206 -1.77 -12.48 21.19
CA ARG A 206 -2.09 -13.11 19.93
C ARG A 206 -3.25 -12.38 19.26
N VAL A 207 -3.10 -12.08 17.98
CA VAL A 207 -4.17 -11.53 17.13
C VAL A 207 -4.40 -12.46 15.94
N GLY A 208 -5.65 -12.55 15.49
CA GLY A 208 -6.05 -13.31 14.33
C GLY A 208 -6.45 -12.41 13.18
N ASN A 209 -6.20 -12.87 11.97
CA ASN A 209 -6.67 -12.25 10.74
C ASN A 209 -7.44 -13.29 9.92
N ASP A 210 -8.66 -12.93 9.50
CA ASP A 210 -9.53 -13.75 8.65
C ASP A 210 -9.68 -13.22 7.22
N GLN A 211 -8.96 -12.14 6.89
CA GLN A 211 -8.99 -11.52 5.57
C GLN A 211 -8.02 -12.23 4.62
N SER A 212 -8.52 -13.22 3.93
CA SER A 212 -7.75 -14.09 3.05
C SER A 212 -7.88 -13.77 1.56
N GLY A 213 -8.50 -12.64 1.22
CA GLY A 213 -8.76 -12.25 -0.17
C GLY A 213 -9.92 -12.98 -0.84
N SER A 214 -10.21 -14.22 -0.47
CA SER A 214 -11.31 -15.03 -1.00
C SER A 214 -12.24 -15.47 0.12
N ARG A 215 -13.54 -15.49 -0.16
CA ARG A 215 -14.56 -15.98 0.79
C ARG A 215 -14.80 -17.46 0.58
N PHE A 216 -15.16 -18.16 1.64
CA PHE A 216 -15.61 -19.56 1.60
C PHE A 216 -14.63 -20.51 0.89
N MET A 217 -13.34 -20.35 1.14
CA MET A 217 -12.29 -21.19 0.55
C MET A 217 -12.44 -22.69 0.86
N TYR A 218 -13.30 -23.03 1.83
CA TYR A 218 -13.61 -24.41 2.19
C TYR A 218 -14.72 -25.05 1.33
N MET A 219 -15.40 -24.25 0.49
CA MET A 219 -16.45 -24.77 -0.38
C MET A 219 -15.84 -25.55 -1.53
N PRO A 220 -16.54 -26.59 -2.02
CA PRO A 220 -16.08 -27.34 -3.19
C PRO A 220 -15.85 -26.45 -4.40
N SER A 221 -14.97 -26.90 -5.29
CA SER A 221 -14.75 -26.24 -6.57
C SER A 221 -16.02 -26.15 -7.40
N VAL A 222 -16.12 -25.10 -8.19
CA VAL A 222 -17.20 -24.91 -9.16
C VAL A 222 -16.63 -25.06 -10.56
N TRP A 223 -17.29 -25.87 -11.39
CA TRP A 223 -16.98 -25.95 -12.80
C TRP A 223 -17.48 -24.68 -13.50
N SER A 224 -16.62 -24.02 -14.22
CA SER A 224 -16.96 -22.81 -14.97
C SER A 224 -16.38 -22.88 -16.38
N GLN A 225 -16.94 -22.08 -17.26
CA GLN A 225 -16.41 -21.91 -18.60
C GLN A 225 -14.96 -21.42 -18.50
N ASN A 226 -14.04 -22.16 -19.07
CA ASN A 226 -12.62 -21.88 -19.07
C ASN A 226 -12.05 -21.99 -20.50
N GLY A 227 -12.27 -20.93 -21.28
CA GLY A 227 -11.84 -20.87 -22.66
C GLY A 227 -12.77 -21.58 -23.65
N SER A 228 -12.24 -21.88 -24.81
CA SER A 228 -12.91 -22.60 -25.89
C SER A 228 -11.91 -23.46 -26.63
N TYR A 229 -12.39 -24.55 -27.21
CA TYR A 229 -11.60 -25.42 -28.07
C TYR A 229 -12.13 -25.37 -29.50
N SER A 230 -11.28 -25.11 -30.46
CA SER A 230 -11.65 -25.00 -31.87
C SER A 230 -11.40 -26.30 -32.63
N PHE A 231 -12.42 -26.80 -33.29
CA PHE A 231 -12.34 -27.96 -34.16
C PHE A 231 -12.50 -27.50 -35.61
N GLY A 232 -11.65 -28.06 -36.49
CA GLY A 232 -11.65 -27.75 -37.91
C GLY A 232 -10.49 -26.83 -38.33
N ILE A 233 -9.97 -27.07 -39.53
CA ILE A 233 -8.80 -26.34 -40.05
C ILE A 233 -9.24 -25.09 -40.83
N ASN A 234 -10.25 -25.19 -41.68
CA ASN A 234 -10.66 -24.10 -42.57
C ASN A 234 -11.85 -23.26 -42.07
N ASN A 235 -12.65 -23.77 -41.16
CA ASN A 235 -13.74 -23.09 -40.52
C ASN A 235 -13.88 -23.60 -39.07
N PRO A 236 -13.06 -23.10 -38.15
CA PRO A 236 -12.99 -23.64 -36.80
C PRO A 236 -14.31 -23.43 -36.09
N ASN A 237 -14.95 -24.52 -35.71
CA ASN A 237 -16.10 -24.51 -34.79
C ASN A 237 -15.57 -24.45 -33.36
N SER A 238 -15.79 -23.35 -32.69
CA SER A 238 -15.34 -23.13 -31.32
C SER A 238 -16.39 -23.63 -30.35
N LEU A 239 -16.06 -24.63 -29.56
CA LEU A 239 -16.90 -25.16 -28.47
C LEU A 239 -16.39 -24.64 -27.14
N GLU A 240 -17.33 -24.29 -26.26
CA GLU A 240 -17.00 -23.87 -24.89
C GLU A 240 -16.35 -25.01 -24.12
N ALA A 241 -15.23 -24.70 -23.48
CA ALA A 241 -14.55 -25.61 -22.59
C ALA A 241 -14.90 -25.28 -21.14
N TYR A 242 -15.16 -26.30 -20.35
CA TYR A 242 -15.41 -26.18 -18.91
C TYR A 242 -14.25 -26.79 -18.14
N GLY A 243 -13.78 -26.09 -17.15
CA GLY A 243 -12.73 -26.53 -16.25
C GLY A 243 -13.15 -26.47 -14.80
N GLU A 244 -12.54 -27.30 -14.00
CA GLU A 244 -12.70 -27.24 -12.55
C GLU A 244 -11.99 -26.01 -12.02
N GLY A 245 -12.68 -25.25 -11.17
CA GLY A 245 -12.10 -24.10 -10.47
C GLY A 245 -11.15 -24.50 -9.35
N THR A 246 -10.79 -23.55 -8.50
CA THR A 246 -9.95 -23.82 -7.34
C THR A 246 -10.61 -24.81 -6.38
N LEU A 247 -9.86 -25.83 -5.99
CA LEU A 247 -10.31 -26.84 -5.03
C LEU A 247 -10.61 -26.20 -3.66
N GLY A 248 -11.65 -26.72 -2.98
CA GLY A 248 -11.93 -26.27 -1.61
C GLY A 248 -10.98 -26.86 -0.59
N ASN A 249 -10.65 -26.07 0.44
CA ASN A 249 -9.82 -26.52 1.56
C ASN A 249 -10.55 -26.30 2.90
N THR A 250 -10.98 -27.37 3.54
CA THR A 250 -11.70 -27.33 4.82
C THR A 250 -10.79 -27.01 6.01
N ASP A 251 -9.48 -27.13 5.86
CA ASP A 251 -8.48 -26.92 6.93
C ASP A 251 -8.01 -25.47 7.04
N VAL A 252 -8.45 -24.59 6.13
CA VAL A 252 -8.14 -23.17 6.20
C VAL A 252 -8.66 -22.57 7.50
N THR A 253 -7.79 -21.84 8.17
CA THR A 253 -8.08 -21.21 9.46
C THR A 253 -7.43 -19.82 9.57
N TRP A 254 -7.54 -19.23 10.72
CA TRP A 254 -7.00 -17.93 11.05
C TRP A 254 -5.49 -17.85 10.83
N GLU A 255 -5.03 -16.83 10.13
CA GLU A 255 -3.66 -16.36 10.24
C GLU A 255 -3.48 -15.75 11.61
N THR A 256 -2.40 -16.08 12.31
CA THR A 256 -2.14 -15.59 13.67
C THR A 256 -0.82 -14.84 13.77
N ALA A 257 -0.79 -13.80 14.61
CA ALA A 257 0.42 -13.08 14.94
C ALA A 257 0.58 -12.96 16.46
N ASP A 258 1.68 -13.50 16.96
CA ASP A 258 2.13 -13.30 18.35
C ASP A 258 2.97 -12.03 18.41
N LYS A 259 2.47 -11.04 19.16
CA LYS A 259 3.06 -9.71 19.29
C LYS A 259 3.61 -9.49 20.69
N GLN A 260 4.78 -8.93 20.77
CA GLN A 260 5.42 -8.49 22.01
C GLN A 260 5.75 -7.00 21.87
N ASN A 261 5.54 -6.24 22.94
CA ASN A 261 5.94 -4.84 23.00
C ASN A 261 6.53 -4.55 24.38
N TYR A 262 7.65 -3.88 24.40
CA TYR A 262 8.36 -3.41 25.58
C TYR A 262 8.52 -1.91 25.50
N GLY A 263 7.98 -1.18 26.47
CA GLY A 263 7.92 0.27 26.42
C GLY A 263 8.40 0.96 27.67
N ILE A 264 8.89 2.18 27.47
CA ILE A 264 9.29 3.11 28.52
C ILE A 264 8.56 4.44 28.25
N ASP A 265 7.80 4.90 29.23
CA ASP A 265 7.21 6.23 29.23
C ASP A 265 7.88 7.06 30.32
N ALA A 266 8.54 8.14 29.98
CA ALA A 266 9.25 8.98 30.93
C ALA A 266 9.04 10.48 30.69
N ASN A 267 8.85 11.21 31.77
CA ASN A 267 8.85 12.66 31.80
C ASN A 267 9.92 13.16 32.75
N PHE A 268 10.60 14.21 32.34
CA PHE A 268 11.69 14.82 33.09
C PHE A 268 11.48 16.32 33.27
N PHE A 269 12.12 16.87 34.30
CA PHE A 269 12.20 18.32 34.56
C PHE A 269 10.81 18.98 34.67
N SER A 270 9.92 18.40 35.50
CA SER A 270 8.54 18.87 35.66
C SER A 270 7.78 18.87 34.34
N ASP A 271 7.83 17.73 33.61
CA ASP A 271 7.14 17.46 32.36
C ASP A 271 7.55 18.33 31.16
N ARG A 272 8.75 18.95 31.23
CA ARG A 272 9.29 19.68 30.09
C ARG A 272 9.78 18.74 28.99
N LEU A 273 10.50 17.68 29.35
CA LEU A 273 10.95 16.66 28.42
C LEU A 273 10.09 15.40 28.59
N SER A 274 9.52 14.92 27.53
CA SER A 274 8.84 13.63 27.45
C SER A 274 9.62 12.68 26.53
N LEU A 275 9.73 11.42 26.94
CA LEU A 275 10.29 10.32 26.16
C LEU A 275 9.29 9.18 26.15
N ASN A 276 8.94 8.70 24.96
CA ASN A 276 8.31 7.41 24.76
C ASN A 276 9.22 6.56 23.92
N PHE A 277 9.52 5.38 24.36
CA PHE A 277 10.30 4.38 23.65
C PHE A 277 9.53 3.07 23.63
N ASP A 278 9.40 2.46 22.46
CA ASP A 278 8.82 1.16 22.24
C ASP A 278 9.76 0.28 21.43
N TYR A 279 9.93 -0.94 21.85
CA TYR A 279 10.51 -2.01 21.05
C TYR A 279 9.46 -3.10 20.86
N PHE A 280 9.21 -3.48 19.62
CA PHE A 280 8.22 -4.50 19.30
C PHE A 280 8.81 -5.64 18.48
N PHE A 281 8.22 -6.81 18.69
CA PHE A 281 8.47 -8.01 17.91
C PHE A 281 7.13 -8.68 17.59
N GLU A 282 7.00 -9.16 16.38
CA GLU A 282 5.83 -9.88 15.89
C GLU A 282 6.30 -11.14 15.16
N HIS A 283 5.76 -12.29 15.55
CA HIS A 283 5.91 -13.57 14.85
C HIS A 283 4.56 -13.94 14.26
N ARG A 284 4.46 -13.93 12.94
CA ARG A 284 3.23 -14.22 12.19
C ARG A 284 3.33 -15.57 11.53
N THR A 285 2.33 -16.42 11.79
CA THR A 285 2.26 -17.80 11.29
C THR A 285 0.91 -18.07 10.63
N GLY A 286 0.88 -19.12 9.83
CA GLY A 286 -0.34 -19.52 9.14
C GLY A 286 -0.80 -18.50 8.10
N ILE A 287 0.10 -17.72 7.51
CA ILE A 287 -0.22 -16.82 6.40
C ILE A 287 -0.72 -17.66 5.24
N LEU A 288 -1.86 -17.27 4.68
CA LEU A 288 -2.47 -17.95 3.55
C LEU A 288 -1.65 -17.68 2.28
N LEU A 289 -1.09 -18.74 1.73
CA LEU A 289 -0.32 -18.71 0.49
C LEU A 289 -0.86 -19.75 -0.49
N SER A 290 -0.88 -19.40 -1.78
CA SER A 290 -1.08 -20.37 -2.85
C SER A 290 0.16 -21.24 -2.96
N PRO A 291 0.02 -22.59 -3.06
CA PRO A 291 1.18 -23.48 -3.23
C PRO A 291 1.82 -23.23 -4.61
N ASN A 292 3.08 -22.82 -4.62
CA ASN A 292 3.84 -22.58 -5.86
C ASN A 292 4.81 -23.71 -6.21
N SER A 293 5.16 -24.54 -5.23
CA SER A 293 6.08 -25.68 -5.41
C SER A 293 5.42 -26.92 -5.99
N THR A 294 4.09 -26.90 -6.16
CA THR A 294 3.34 -28.05 -6.66
C THR A 294 3.45 -28.16 -8.18
N PRO A 295 3.77 -29.36 -8.71
CA PRO A 295 3.86 -29.55 -10.16
C PRO A 295 2.56 -29.20 -10.89
N GLY A 296 2.66 -28.55 -12.04
CA GLY A 296 1.51 -28.11 -12.87
C GLY A 296 0.71 -29.26 -13.53
N ILE A 297 1.04 -30.52 -13.25
CA ILE A 297 0.30 -31.70 -13.71
C ILE A 297 -1.11 -31.79 -13.07
N ILE A 298 -1.34 -31.07 -11.99
CA ILE A 298 -2.64 -30.96 -11.36
C ILE A 298 -3.50 -30.02 -12.18
N ALA A 299 -4.50 -30.55 -12.85
CA ALA A 299 -5.34 -29.79 -13.80
C ALA A 299 -6.32 -28.79 -13.13
N ALA A 300 -6.38 -28.75 -11.80
CA ALA A 300 -7.23 -27.84 -11.03
C ALA A 300 -6.40 -26.78 -10.29
N GLY A 301 -7.00 -25.63 -10.04
CA GLY A 301 -6.40 -24.61 -9.17
C GLY A 301 -6.27 -25.13 -7.72
N LEU A 302 -5.10 -24.95 -7.12
CA LEU A 302 -4.87 -25.36 -5.75
C LEU A 302 -5.40 -24.30 -4.77
N PRO A 303 -5.99 -24.73 -3.65
CA PRO A 303 -6.46 -23.80 -2.63
C PRO A 303 -5.28 -23.19 -1.86
N ALA A 304 -5.51 -22.03 -1.27
CA ALA A 304 -4.56 -21.46 -0.33
C ALA A 304 -4.38 -22.35 0.91
N LEU A 305 -3.18 -22.37 1.44
CA LEU A 305 -2.77 -23.11 2.63
C LEU A 305 -2.23 -22.15 3.70
N ASN A 306 -2.45 -22.46 4.97
CA ASN A 306 -1.90 -21.70 6.11
C ASN A 306 -0.44 -22.09 6.41
N ILE A 307 0.48 -21.73 5.53
CA ILE A 307 1.88 -22.19 5.58
C ILE A 307 2.92 -21.08 5.69
N GLY A 308 2.57 -19.84 5.38
CA GLY A 308 3.55 -18.74 5.40
C GLY A 308 3.92 -18.29 6.82
N GLU A 309 5.19 -17.89 7.01
CA GLU A 309 5.71 -17.38 8.26
C GLU A 309 6.58 -16.14 8.05
N VAL A 310 6.36 -15.11 8.85
CA VAL A 310 7.08 -13.82 8.79
C VAL A 310 7.34 -13.30 10.19
N ASP A 311 8.57 -12.93 10.46
CA ASP A 311 8.93 -12.11 11.62
C ASP A 311 8.88 -10.62 11.27
N ASN A 312 8.53 -9.79 12.23
CA ASN A 312 8.65 -8.35 12.13
C ASN A 312 9.16 -7.77 13.46
N HIS A 313 10.12 -6.89 13.42
CA HIS A 313 10.65 -6.21 14.58
C HIS A 313 10.94 -4.75 14.28
N GLY A 314 10.94 -3.95 15.33
CA GLY A 314 11.24 -2.54 15.19
C GLY A 314 11.24 -1.80 16.52
N TYR A 315 11.47 -0.51 16.41
CA TYR A 315 11.41 0.40 17.55
C TYR A 315 10.79 1.73 17.15
N GLU A 316 10.21 2.38 18.14
CA GLU A 316 9.64 3.71 18.03
C GLU A 316 10.17 4.59 19.15
N ILE A 317 10.59 5.80 18.80
CA ILE A 317 11.07 6.80 19.75
C ILE A 317 10.29 8.08 19.51
N ALA A 318 9.67 8.62 20.55
CA ALA A 318 9.08 9.95 20.53
C ALA A 318 9.69 10.80 21.64
N LEU A 319 10.22 11.96 21.26
CA LEU A 319 10.79 12.97 22.17
C LEU A 319 9.98 14.25 22.05
N GLY A 320 9.60 14.80 23.19
CA GLY A 320 8.90 16.07 23.28
C GLY A 320 9.59 17.01 24.25
N TRP A 321 9.83 18.22 23.83
CA TRP A 321 10.26 19.31 24.72
C TRP A 321 9.26 20.45 24.67
N LYS A 322 8.80 20.91 25.82
CA LYS A 322 7.94 22.09 25.94
C LYS A 322 8.38 22.94 27.12
N GLU A 323 8.40 24.25 26.92
CA GLU A 323 8.76 25.19 27.99
C GLU A 323 8.07 26.53 27.81
N THR A 324 7.75 27.13 28.95
CA THR A 324 7.29 28.50 29.04
C THR A 324 8.30 29.30 29.83
N THR A 325 8.97 30.23 29.16
CA THR A 325 9.94 31.11 29.80
C THR A 325 9.25 32.17 30.70
N ARG A 326 9.99 32.74 31.67
CA ARG A 326 9.49 33.82 32.54
C ARG A 326 8.97 35.04 31.75
N ARG A 327 9.41 35.26 30.51
CA ARG A 327 8.95 36.35 29.62
C ARG A 327 7.75 35.98 28.77
N GLY A 328 7.09 34.85 29.04
CA GLY A 328 5.91 34.35 28.30
C GLY A 328 6.22 33.82 26.90
N PHE A 329 7.45 33.47 26.61
CA PHE A 329 7.81 32.74 25.37
C PHE A 329 7.53 31.24 25.59
N ASN A 330 6.52 30.72 24.90
CA ASN A 330 6.16 29.30 24.91
C ASN A 330 6.71 28.65 23.66
N TYR A 331 7.47 27.59 23.78
CA TYR A 331 7.95 26.85 22.65
C TYR A 331 7.88 25.34 22.88
N TYR A 332 7.82 24.62 21.80
CA TYR A 332 7.81 23.17 21.81
C TYR A 332 8.59 22.61 20.62
N VAL A 333 9.15 21.43 20.81
CA VAL A 333 9.77 20.59 19.78
C VAL A 333 9.37 19.16 20.05
N ASN A 334 8.71 18.51 19.10
CA ASN A 334 8.39 17.10 19.16
C ASN A 334 9.02 16.41 17.97
N ALA A 335 9.82 15.38 18.24
CA ALA A 335 10.46 14.55 17.23
C ALA A 335 10.05 13.09 17.44
N ASN A 336 9.84 12.38 16.35
CA ASN A 336 9.59 10.95 16.40
C ASN A 336 10.33 10.24 15.27
N VAL A 337 10.72 9.00 15.54
CA VAL A 337 11.26 8.08 14.55
C VAL A 337 10.70 6.68 14.83
N SER A 338 10.31 6.02 13.76
CA SER A 338 9.87 4.63 13.77
C SER A 338 10.73 3.85 12.79
N PHE A 339 11.18 2.69 13.20
CA PHE A 339 11.85 1.69 12.38
C PHE A 339 11.11 0.37 12.46
N ALA A 340 10.85 -0.24 11.31
CA ALA A 340 10.27 -1.57 11.24
C ALA A 340 10.88 -2.35 10.07
N ARG A 341 11.29 -3.60 10.32
CA ARG A 341 11.76 -4.52 9.29
C ARG A 341 11.19 -5.91 9.52
N ASN A 342 10.66 -6.49 8.48
CA ASN A 342 10.20 -7.86 8.50
C ASN A 342 11.20 -8.81 7.82
N LYS A 343 11.02 -10.10 8.04
CA LYS A 343 11.81 -11.18 7.46
C LYS A 343 10.90 -12.35 7.15
N ILE A 344 10.89 -12.79 5.92
CA ILE A 344 10.21 -14.01 5.50
C ILE A 344 10.98 -15.20 6.08
N LEU A 345 10.35 -15.97 6.95
CA LEU A 345 10.90 -17.20 7.48
C LEU A 345 10.58 -18.37 6.58
N TYR A 346 9.33 -18.42 6.12
CA TYR A 346 8.86 -19.43 5.19
C TYR A 346 7.82 -18.86 4.24
N MET A 347 7.97 -19.18 2.99
CA MET A 347 6.99 -19.08 1.93
C MET A 347 7.19 -20.28 1.00
N ASP A 348 6.14 -20.73 0.35
CA ASP A 348 6.25 -21.85 -0.62
C ASP A 348 6.90 -21.35 -1.93
N GLU A 349 8.19 -21.07 -1.83
CA GLU A 349 9.00 -20.53 -2.91
C GLU A 349 9.59 -21.68 -3.74
N VAL A 350 9.42 -21.61 -5.05
CA VAL A 350 10.14 -22.53 -5.96
C VAL A 350 11.64 -22.23 -5.80
N LYS A 351 12.38 -23.23 -5.36
CA LYS A 351 13.81 -23.08 -5.12
C LYS A 351 14.55 -22.89 -6.44
N SER A 352 14.97 -21.67 -6.72
CA SER A 352 15.99 -21.42 -7.73
C SER A 352 17.33 -21.97 -7.27
N GLN A 353 18.16 -22.41 -8.22
CA GLN A 353 19.55 -22.77 -7.94
C GLN A 353 20.41 -21.56 -7.52
N PHE A 354 19.96 -20.36 -7.81
CA PHE A 354 20.67 -19.12 -7.55
C PHE A 354 20.15 -18.41 -6.29
N ALA A 355 21.02 -18.25 -5.30
CA ALA A 355 20.65 -17.62 -4.02
C ALA A 355 20.19 -16.16 -4.15
N TYR A 356 20.66 -15.43 -5.17
CA TYR A 356 20.26 -14.04 -5.40
C TYR A 356 18.81 -13.88 -5.89
N GLN A 357 18.16 -14.97 -6.30
CA GLN A 357 16.75 -14.99 -6.69
C GLN A 357 15.82 -15.29 -5.51
N HIS A 358 16.34 -15.70 -4.34
CA HIS A 358 15.51 -16.10 -3.22
C HIS A 358 14.91 -14.89 -2.49
N GLN A 359 13.61 -14.96 -2.21
CA GLN A 359 12.90 -14.00 -1.37
C GLN A 359 12.96 -14.38 0.11
N THR A 360 12.90 -15.69 0.39
CA THR A 360 12.99 -16.24 1.76
C THR A 360 14.27 -15.78 2.45
N GLY A 361 14.17 -15.40 3.71
CA GLY A 361 15.28 -14.84 4.49
C GLY A 361 15.44 -13.32 4.38
N GLY A 362 14.73 -12.67 3.45
CA GLY A 362 14.68 -11.22 3.27
C GLY A 362 13.34 -10.59 3.66
N PRO A 363 13.24 -9.25 3.60
CA PRO A 363 11.99 -8.54 3.84
C PRO A 363 10.94 -8.82 2.75
N THR A 364 9.66 -8.77 3.13
CA THR A 364 8.54 -8.80 2.16
C THR A 364 8.52 -7.54 1.30
N GLY A 365 8.06 -7.68 0.07
CA GLY A 365 7.86 -6.54 -0.84
C GLY A 365 9.14 -5.98 -1.43
N ARG A 366 10.26 -6.70 -1.36
CA ARG A 366 11.41 -6.44 -2.22
C ARG A 366 11.03 -6.66 -3.68
N TYR A 367 11.76 -6.04 -4.55
CA TYR A 367 11.58 -6.23 -5.99
C TYR A 367 12.24 -7.53 -6.45
N THR A 368 11.50 -8.29 -7.25
CA THR A 368 11.90 -9.60 -7.77
C THR A 368 12.07 -9.54 -9.28
N GLY A 369 12.92 -10.40 -9.83
CA GLY A 369 13.12 -10.50 -11.27
C GLY A 369 13.77 -9.25 -11.88
N LEU A 370 14.69 -8.59 -11.16
CA LEU A 370 15.39 -7.42 -11.62
C LEU A 370 16.75 -7.76 -12.18
N TYR A 371 17.04 -7.29 -13.39
CA TYR A 371 18.39 -7.26 -13.91
C TYR A 371 19.26 -6.26 -13.15
N LYS A 372 20.50 -6.60 -12.89
CA LYS A 372 21.49 -5.67 -12.34
C LYS A 372 22.08 -4.86 -13.49
N PHE A 373 21.71 -3.57 -13.55
CA PHE A 373 22.28 -2.64 -14.53
C PHE A 373 23.74 -2.34 -14.20
N GLU A 374 24.62 -2.38 -15.19
CA GLU A 374 26.02 -2.02 -15.06
C GLU A 374 26.34 -0.69 -15.76
N ARG A 375 26.03 -0.58 -17.02
CA ARG A 375 26.27 0.60 -17.85
C ARG A 375 25.46 0.54 -19.15
N LEU A 376 25.57 1.55 -19.98
CA LEU A 376 25.09 1.49 -21.36
C LEU A 376 26.18 0.95 -22.27
N TYR A 377 25.80 0.15 -23.26
CA TYR A 377 26.72 -0.29 -24.30
C TYR A 377 27.25 0.93 -25.06
N GLN A 378 28.56 0.94 -25.31
CA GLN A 378 29.25 1.96 -26.09
C GLN A 378 29.61 1.45 -27.49
N ASN A 379 29.93 2.33 -28.43
CA ASN A 379 30.39 1.94 -29.77
C ASN A 379 31.60 0.98 -29.73
N SER A 380 32.48 1.12 -28.72
CA SER A 380 33.64 0.27 -28.51
C SER A 380 33.33 -1.18 -28.15
N ASP A 381 32.10 -1.47 -27.72
CA ASP A 381 31.66 -2.81 -27.35
C ASP A 381 31.21 -3.63 -28.56
N PHE A 382 31.24 -3.04 -29.75
CA PHE A 382 30.78 -3.65 -31.00
C PHE A 382 31.89 -3.71 -32.02
N THR A 383 31.85 -4.77 -32.83
CA THR A 383 32.67 -4.94 -34.04
C THR A 383 31.76 -4.88 -35.26
N VAL A 384 32.35 -4.57 -36.43
CA VAL A 384 31.60 -4.54 -37.69
C VAL A 384 31.82 -5.86 -38.43
N ASP A 385 30.73 -6.58 -38.74
CA ASP A 385 30.82 -7.82 -39.49
C ASP A 385 31.13 -7.57 -40.97
N SER A 386 31.34 -8.65 -41.72
CA SER A 386 31.65 -8.59 -43.16
C SER A 386 30.51 -7.98 -44.02
N LYS A 387 29.33 -7.82 -43.47
CA LYS A 387 28.15 -7.21 -44.10
C LYS A 387 27.93 -5.77 -43.70
N GLY A 388 28.78 -5.23 -42.83
CA GLY A 388 28.66 -3.86 -42.30
C GLY A 388 27.74 -3.69 -41.10
N ASN A 389 27.26 -4.77 -40.46
CA ASN A 389 26.43 -4.71 -39.29
C ASN A 389 27.30 -4.60 -38.03
N MET A 390 26.82 -3.83 -37.03
CA MET A 390 27.41 -3.82 -35.71
C MET A 390 26.99 -5.07 -34.94
N VAL A 391 27.99 -5.80 -34.46
CA VAL A 391 27.81 -7.06 -33.70
C VAL A 391 28.50 -6.88 -32.36
N LEU A 392 27.84 -7.24 -31.27
CA LEU A 392 28.41 -7.18 -29.92
C LEU A 392 29.67 -8.05 -29.86
N ASP A 393 30.73 -7.53 -29.20
CA ASP A 393 31.97 -8.27 -29.00
C ASP A 393 31.71 -9.58 -28.23
N SER A 394 32.19 -10.69 -28.78
CA SER A 394 31.99 -12.01 -28.18
C SER A 394 32.69 -12.23 -26.84
N SER A 395 33.57 -11.33 -26.43
CA SER A 395 34.19 -11.33 -25.09
C SER A 395 33.29 -10.80 -23.99
N LEU A 396 32.20 -10.14 -24.36
CA LEU A 396 31.20 -9.64 -23.42
C LEU A 396 30.05 -10.65 -23.24
N PRO A 397 29.38 -10.67 -22.11
CA PRO A 397 28.17 -11.46 -21.91
C PRO A 397 27.12 -11.14 -22.99
N GLN A 398 26.56 -12.18 -23.58
CA GLN A 398 25.64 -12.08 -24.73
C GLN A 398 24.20 -12.05 -24.24
N PRO A 399 23.44 -10.95 -24.43
CA PRO A 399 22.02 -10.94 -24.10
C PRO A 399 21.22 -11.84 -25.06
N TYR A 400 20.11 -12.38 -24.58
CA TYR A 400 19.21 -13.24 -25.39
C TYR A 400 18.51 -12.49 -26.53
N VAL A 401 18.69 -11.17 -26.61
CA VAL A 401 18.16 -10.29 -27.66
C VAL A 401 19.30 -9.53 -28.33
N ALA A 402 19.11 -9.11 -29.57
CA ALA A 402 20.07 -8.23 -30.24
C ALA A 402 20.08 -6.85 -29.59
N VAL A 403 21.25 -6.33 -29.30
CA VAL A 403 21.48 -5.01 -28.69
C VAL A 403 22.31 -4.12 -29.61
N ALA A 404 22.27 -2.83 -29.36
CA ALA A 404 23.01 -1.81 -30.08
C ALA A 404 23.68 -0.82 -29.11
N PRO A 405 24.63 0.01 -29.56
CA PRO A 405 25.17 1.08 -28.73
C PRO A 405 24.08 1.96 -28.14
N GLY A 406 24.21 2.28 -26.85
CA GLY A 406 23.20 2.99 -26.07
C GLY A 406 22.12 2.12 -25.43
N ASP A 407 22.11 0.82 -25.66
CA ASP A 407 21.22 -0.09 -24.93
C ASP A 407 21.79 -0.39 -23.54
N ALA A 408 20.93 -0.84 -22.63
CA ALA A 408 21.33 -1.20 -21.28
C ALA A 408 22.17 -2.50 -21.28
N MET A 409 23.29 -2.46 -20.58
CA MET A 409 24.10 -3.64 -20.27
C MET A 409 23.76 -4.13 -18.88
N TYR A 410 23.34 -5.39 -18.77
CA TYR A 410 23.06 -6.04 -17.50
C TYR A 410 24.14 -7.06 -17.16
N ALA A 411 24.32 -7.28 -15.86
CA ALA A 411 25.30 -8.21 -15.35
C ALA A 411 24.88 -9.65 -15.63
N ASP A 412 25.84 -10.45 -16.06
CA ASP A 412 25.80 -11.90 -16.02
C ASP A 412 26.11 -12.34 -14.58
N LEU A 413 25.07 -12.72 -13.82
CA LEU A 413 25.19 -13.03 -12.38
C LEU A 413 25.60 -14.48 -12.13
N ASN A 414 25.30 -15.38 -13.04
CA ASN A 414 25.62 -16.80 -12.95
C ASN A 414 26.98 -17.13 -13.59
N GLY A 415 27.50 -16.24 -14.45
CA GLY A 415 28.80 -16.36 -15.10
C GLY A 415 28.85 -17.37 -16.26
N ASP A 416 27.71 -17.61 -16.92
CA ASP A 416 27.64 -18.57 -18.04
C ASP A 416 27.89 -17.92 -19.43
N GLY A 417 28.05 -16.58 -19.45
CA GLY A 417 28.30 -15.79 -20.65
C GLY A 417 27.03 -15.39 -21.40
N ILE A 418 25.84 -15.72 -20.91
CA ILE A 418 24.54 -15.35 -21.47
C ILE A 418 23.81 -14.49 -20.43
N VAL A 419 23.18 -13.40 -20.86
CA VAL A 419 22.34 -12.61 -19.97
C VAL A 419 20.88 -12.90 -20.25
N ASP A 420 20.23 -13.62 -19.33
CA ASP A 420 18.83 -14.05 -19.47
C ASP A 420 18.06 -13.99 -18.14
N SER A 421 16.98 -14.75 -18.01
CA SER A 421 16.15 -14.76 -16.80
C SER A 421 16.89 -15.28 -15.55
N ASP A 422 17.94 -16.06 -15.74
CA ASP A 422 18.74 -16.61 -14.64
C ASP A 422 19.59 -15.54 -13.96
N ASP A 423 19.86 -14.41 -14.65
CA ASP A 423 20.59 -13.24 -14.13
C ASP A 423 19.70 -12.19 -13.45
N THR A 424 18.44 -12.53 -13.22
CA THR A 424 17.56 -11.65 -12.46
C THR A 424 17.69 -11.90 -10.97
N MET A 425 17.58 -10.85 -10.16
CA MET A 425 17.78 -10.92 -8.72
C MET A 425 16.62 -10.34 -7.93
N VAL A 426 16.58 -10.66 -6.63
CA VAL A 426 15.73 -10.02 -5.63
C VAL A 426 16.53 -8.94 -4.92
N THR A 427 16.11 -7.67 -5.02
CA THR A 427 16.88 -6.56 -4.48
C THR A 427 16.03 -5.38 -4.06
N GLY A 428 16.68 -4.38 -3.46
CA GLY A 428 16.08 -3.12 -3.07
C GLY A 428 15.30 -3.17 -1.76
N TYR A 429 14.80 -2.00 -1.38
CA TYR A 429 13.82 -1.85 -0.32
C TYR A 429 12.42 -1.93 -0.92
N SER A 430 11.43 -2.27 -0.10
CA SER A 430 10.04 -2.26 -0.50
C SER A 430 9.54 -0.82 -0.78
N THR A 431 8.35 -0.69 -1.35
CA THR A 431 7.65 0.59 -1.48
C THR A 431 7.19 1.15 -0.12
N ARG A 432 7.22 0.32 0.93
CA ARG A 432 6.94 0.74 2.31
C ARG A 432 8.27 1.06 2.98
N PRO A 433 8.46 2.30 3.47
CA PRO A 433 9.69 2.71 4.11
C PRO A 433 9.93 1.93 5.42
N GLU A 434 11.18 1.56 5.69
CA GLU A 434 11.57 0.99 6.97
C GLU A 434 11.71 2.05 8.07
N TYR A 435 12.17 3.25 7.71
CA TYR A 435 12.25 4.39 8.61
C TYR A 435 11.25 5.46 8.23
N VAL A 436 10.48 5.91 9.20
CA VAL A 436 9.60 7.08 9.10
C VAL A 436 9.93 8.01 10.27
N PHE A 437 10.06 9.29 9.99
CA PHE A 437 10.36 10.27 11.02
C PHE A 437 9.58 11.56 10.82
N GLY A 438 9.34 12.24 11.93
CA GLY A 438 8.63 13.51 11.98
C GLY A 438 9.23 14.48 12.96
N LEU A 439 9.12 15.77 12.67
CA LEU A 439 9.50 16.86 13.55
C LEU A 439 8.41 17.92 13.51
N ASN A 440 7.87 18.24 14.68
CA ASN A 440 6.95 19.35 14.87
C ASN A 440 7.59 20.35 15.84
N ALA A 441 7.75 21.59 15.43
CA ALA A 441 8.27 22.64 16.28
C ALA A 441 7.44 23.91 16.13
N GLY A 442 7.36 24.66 17.22
CA GLY A 442 6.63 25.92 17.18
C GLY A 442 6.82 26.74 18.45
N PHE A 443 6.36 27.98 18.37
CA PHE A 443 6.35 28.88 19.52
C PHE A 443 5.19 29.86 19.46
N ASN A 444 4.82 30.37 20.66
CA ASN A 444 3.89 31.46 20.82
C ASN A 444 4.53 32.54 21.72
N TRP A 445 4.56 33.76 21.23
CA TRP A 445 5.10 34.88 22.00
C TRP A 445 4.45 36.20 21.64
N LYS A 446 3.84 36.85 22.63
CA LYS A 446 3.20 38.18 22.49
C LYS A 446 2.27 38.32 21.28
N GLY A 447 1.51 37.27 20.99
CA GLY A 447 0.59 37.24 19.85
C GLY A 447 1.19 36.65 18.56
N LEU A 448 2.50 36.54 18.45
CA LEU A 448 3.16 35.84 17.33
C LEU A 448 3.08 34.34 17.55
N ASN A 449 2.57 33.61 16.54
CA ASN A 449 2.47 32.16 16.51
C ASN A 449 3.31 31.65 15.34
N PHE A 450 4.13 30.66 15.60
CA PHE A 450 4.93 29.97 14.59
C PHE A 450 4.80 28.47 14.79
N SER A 451 4.61 27.74 13.71
CA SER A 451 4.68 26.28 13.74
C SER A 451 5.21 25.73 12.42
N MET A 452 5.95 24.64 12.50
CA MET A 452 6.42 23.89 11.34
C MET A 452 6.29 22.40 11.60
N GLN A 453 6.03 21.66 10.53
CA GLN A 453 5.96 20.22 10.52
C GLN A 453 6.81 19.67 9.39
N TRP A 454 7.75 18.82 9.74
CA TRP A 454 8.56 18.04 8.82
C TRP A 454 8.17 16.57 8.89
N THR A 455 8.17 15.91 7.74
CA THR A 455 8.03 14.47 7.63
C THR A 455 9.08 13.92 6.69
N GLY A 456 9.50 12.70 6.92
CA GLY A 456 10.44 12.06 6.05
C GLY A 456 10.42 10.55 6.17
N ALA A 457 10.96 9.89 5.16
CA ALA A 457 11.10 8.46 5.11
C ALA A 457 12.41 8.08 4.41
N THR A 458 12.94 6.91 4.78
CA THR A 458 14.13 6.35 4.14
C THR A 458 14.07 4.82 4.14
N HIS A 459 15.01 4.18 3.47
CA HIS A 459 14.96 2.74 3.17
C HIS A 459 13.66 2.38 2.43
N VAL A 460 13.43 3.08 1.32
CA VAL A 460 12.29 2.92 0.44
C VAL A 460 12.75 3.05 -1.00
N ASN A 461 12.30 2.14 -1.85
CA ASN A 461 12.53 2.20 -3.28
C ASN A 461 11.20 2.32 -4.03
N LYS A 462 11.28 2.87 -5.23
CA LYS A 462 10.18 2.94 -6.18
C LYS A 462 10.68 2.47 -7.54
N MET A 463 9.99 1.51 -8.11
CA MET A 463 10.19 1.15 -9.52
C MET A 463 9.53 2.22 -10.37
N MET A 464 10.25 2.75 -11.33
CA MET A 464 9.66 3.66 -12.31
C MET A 464 8.65 2.92 -13.16
N GLU A 465 7.49 3.54 -13.38
CA GLU A 465 6.44 2.99 -14.22
C GLU A 465 6.89 2.89 -15.69
N ILE A 466 6.23 2.04 -16.44
CA ILE A 466 6.61 1.74 -17.82
C ILE A 466 6.63 2.99 -18.69
N GLU A 467 5.74 3.95 -18.44
CA GLU A 467 5.65 5.20 -19.18
C GLU A 467 6.85 6.14 -18.98
N TYR A 468 7.57 5.94 -17.89
CA TYR A 468 8.82 6.67 -17.64
C TYR A 468 10.05 5.93 -18.19
N ARG A 469 9.91 4.62 -18.47
CA ARG A 469 11.02 3.78 -18.94
C ARG A 469 11.08 3.64 -20.44
N ILE A 470 9.91 3.74 -21.11
CA ILE A 470 9.80 3.50 -22.54
C ILE A 470 9.44 4.81 -23.24
N PRO A 471 10.32 5.33 -24.10
CA PRO A 471 9.98 6.38 -25.04
C PRO A 471 8.87 5.94 -26.00
N TYR A 472 8.04 6.85 -26.44
CA TYR A 472 7.05 6.63 -27.51
C TYR A 472 6.10 5.43 -27.26
N THR A 473 5.70 5.21 -26.00
CA THR A 473 4.75 4.13 -25.64
C THR A 473 3.42 4.31 -26.35
N ASN A 474 2.62 3.23 -26.39
CA ASN A 474 1.29 3.21 -26.98
C ASN A 474 1.27 3.48 -28.48
N ALA A 475 2.06 2.69 -29.22
CA ALA A 475 2.17 2.79 -30.70
C ALA A 475 2.47 4.21 -31.22
N GLY A 476 3.34 4.94 -30.52
CA GLY A 476 3.73 6.31 -30.87
C GLY A 476 2.77 7.40 -30.37
N GLY A 477 1.70 7.01 -29.66
CA GLY A 477 0.73 7.97 -29.11
C GLY A 477 1.23 8.79 -27.92
N ARG A 478 2.39 8.46 -27.33
CA ARG A 478 3.04 9.23 -26.27
C ARG A 478 4.39 9.74 -26.75
N GLY A 479 4.69 10.99 -26.39
CA GLY A 479 5.97 11.61 -26.71
C GLY A 479 7.11 11.17 -25.79
N LEU A 480 8.29 11.67 -26.08
CA LEU A 480 9.47 11.54 -25.22
C LEU A 480 9.34 12.51 -24.05
N LEU A 481 9.53 12.03 -22.83
CA LEU A 481 9.56 12.89 -21.65
C LEU A 481 10.86 13.70 -21.60
N GLN A 482 10.79 14.94 -21.12
CA GLN A 482 11.92 15.87 -21.10
C GLN A 482 13.14 15.29 -20.36
N TYR A 483 12.92 14.67 -19.19
CA TYR A 483 14.02 14.08 -18.40
C TYR A 483 14.75 12.95 -19.16
N PHE A 484 14.02 12.22 -20.02
CA PHE A 484 14.59 11.15 -20.82
C PHE A 484 15.38 11.75 -21.99
N TYR A 485 14.82 12.76 -22.65
CA TYR A 485 15.46 13.48 -23.75
C TYR A 485 16.78 14.12 -23.33
N ASP A 486 16.79 14.73 -22.14
CA ASP A 486 17.96 15.47 -21.63
C ASP A 486 19.15 14.56 -21.29
N ASP A 487 18.91 13.27 -20.99
CA ASP A 487 19.95 12.36 -20.50
C ASP A 487 20.01 11.01 -21.21
N CYS A 488 19.27 10.84 -22.32
CA CYS A 488 19.39 9.60 -23.09
C CYS A 488 20.69 9.55 -23.89
N TRP A 489 21.21 8.36 -24.05
CA TRP A 489 22.37 8.11 -24.89
C TRP A 489 22.05 8.41 -26.37
N THR A 490 22.93 9.17 -27.02
CA THR A 490 22.95 9.37 -28.48
C THR A 490 24.38 9.28 -28.99
N PRO A 491 24.63 9.10 -30.29
CA PRO A 491 25.97 9.12 -30.85
C PRO A 491 26.76 10.39 -30.50
N GLU A 492 26.07 11.52 -30.33
CA GLU A 492 26.63 12.82 -29.93
C GLU A 492 26.73 13.02 -28.43
N HIS A 493 25.92 12.24 -27.65
CA HIS A 493 25.85 12.30 -26.18
C HIS A 493 26.06 10.92 -25.55
N GLN A 494 27.24 10.34 -25.73
CA GLN A 494 27.59 9.00 -25.25
C GLN A 494 27.73 8.92 -23.71
N THR A 495 27.72 10.03 -23.02
CA THR A 495 27.77 10.12 -21.55
C THR A 495 26.38 10.10 -20.91
N GLY A 496 25.31 10.03 -21.69
CA GLY A 496 23.96 9.90 -21.18
C GLY A 496 23.81 8.70 -20.25
N THR A 497 23.02 8.83 -19.20
CA THR A 497 22.80 7.77 -18.20
C THR A 497 21.56 6.92 -18.49
N LEU A 498 20.69 7.38 -19.39
CA LEU A 498 19.50 6.65 -19.83
C LEU A 498 19.74 5.98 -21.18
N PRO A 499 19.09 4.83 -21.45
CA PRO A 499 19.24 4.14 -22.73
C PRO A 499 18.85 5.01 -23.93
N ARG A 500 19.32 4.63 -25.11
CA ARG A 500 18.90 5.29 -26.34
C ARG A 500 17.38 5.29 -26.50
N ALA A 501 16.83 6.35 -27.04
CA ALA A 501 15.40 6.43 -27.36
C ALA A 501 15.12 5.65 -28.65
N ALA A 502 14.31 4.60 -28.59
CA ALA A 502 13.89 3.82 -29.73
C ALA A 502 12.40 4.01 -30.02
N GLU A 503 12.01 4.02 -31.30
CA GLU A 503 10.61 4.22 -31.72
C GLU A 503 9.71 3.04 -31.30
N LYS A 504 10.24 1.83 -31.28
CA LYS A 504 9.52 0.67 -30.76
C LYS A 504 9.98 0.41 -29.33
N SER A 505 9.01 0.07 -28.46
CA SER A 505 9.29 -0.34 -27.11
C SER A 505 10.33 -1.46 -27.11
N GLU A 506 11.57 -1.09 -26.90
CA GLU A 506 12.62 -2.06 -26.70
C GLU A 506 12.40 -2.71 -25.33
N VAL A 507 11.88 -3.93 -25.36
CA VAL A 507 11.59 -4.69 -24.14
C VAL A 507 12.84 -4.79 -23.27
N TRP A 508 14.02 -4.91 -23.88
CA TRP A 508 15.30 -4.99 -23.19
C TRP A 508 15.59 -3.76 -22.33
N ASN A 509 15.61 -2.57 -22.90
CA ASN A 509 15.91 -1.33 -22.19
C ASN A 509 14.90 -0.99 -21.09
N SER A 510 13.66 -1.41 -21.28
CA SER A 510 12.58 -1.19 -20.33
C SER A 510 12.42 -2.29 -19.30
N SER A 511 13.21 -3.37 -19.37
CA SER A 511 13.15 -4.48 -18.42
C SER A 511 13.29 -3.99 -16.98
N ALA A 512 12.60 -4.68 -16.07
CA ALA A 512 12.72 -4.41 -14.66
C ALA A 512 14.20 -4.58 -14.26
N SER A 513 14.82 -3.52 -13.78
CA SER A 513 16.24 -3.50 -13.47
C SER A 513 16.57 -2.46 -12.41
N THR A 514 17.80 -2.52 -11.92
CA THR A 514 18.28 -1.52 -10.95
C THR A 514 18.44 -0.13 -11.57
N LEU A 515 18.49 -0.02 -12.91
CA LEU A 515 18.43 1.27 -13.61
C LEU A 515 17.13 2.02 -13.28
N TRP A 516 16.03 1.31 -13.24
CA TRP A 516 14.69 1.88 -13.04
C TRP A 516 14.22 1.83 -11.59
N LEU A 517 14.99 1.17 -10.71
CA LEU A 517 14.71 1.12 -9.28
C LEU A 517 15.30 2.35 -8.59
N ARG A 518 14.47 3.34 -8.29
CA ARG A 518 14.90 4.61 -7.73
C ARG A 518 14.76 4.64 -6.21
N ASN A 519 15.69 5.34 -5.56
CA ASN A 519 15.62 5.61 -4.12
C ASN A 519 14.57 6.71 -3.88
N ALA A 520 13.51 6.37 -3.14
CA ALA A 520 12.38 7.28 -2.88
C ALA A 520 12.44 7.91 -1.47
N ARG A 521 13.62 7.99 -0.87
CA ARG A 521 13.80 8.70 0.41
C ARG A 521 13.47 10.18 0.26
N TYR A 522 12.92 10.76 1.32
CA TYR A 522 12.60 12.19 1.30
C TYR A 522 12.59 12.81 2.69
N LEU A 523 12.72 14.13 2.71
CA LEU A 523 12.41 15.03 3.83
C LEU A 523 11.57 16.18 3.30
N ARG A 524 10.37 16.39 3.87
CA ARG A 524 9.40 17.38 3.42
C ARG A 524 8.97 18.32 4.53
N LEU A 525 9.03 19.63 4.26
CA LEU A 525 8.31 20.63 5.05
C LEU A 525 6.85 20.58 4.67
N LYS A 526 6.09 19.79 5.47
CA LYS A 526 4.67 19.47 5.22
C LYS A 526 3.79 20.69 5.47
N THR A 527 4.07 21.40 6.56
CA THR A 527 3.31 22.59 6.97
C THR A 527 4.26 23.62 7.57
N LEU A 528 4.08 24.86 7.20
CA LEU A 528 4.68 26.02 7.84
C LEU A 528 3.61 27.06 8.08
N SER A 529 3.42 27.47 9.31
CA SER A 529 2.42 28.50 9.67
C SER A 529 3.04 29.61 10.47
N VAL A 530 2.77 30.83 10.07
CA VAL A 530 3.13 32.07 10.81
C VAL A 530 1.86 32.87 10.98
N GLY A 531 1.55 33.26 12.20
CA GLY A 531 0.34 34.04 12.49
C GLY A 531 0.57 35.08 13.57
N TYR A 532 -0.26 36.11 13.58
CA TYR A 532 -0.27 37.10 14.64
C TYR A 532 -1.69 37.31 15.16
N THR A 533 -1.83 37.28 16.48
CA THR A 533 -3.12 37.49 17.15
C THR A 533 -3.08 38.80 17.89
N PHE A 534 -3.88 39.76 17.45
CA PHE A 534 -4.15 41.02 18.13
C PHE A 534 -5.16 40.72 19.23
N SER A 535 -4.75 40.85 20.48
CA SER A 535 -5.60 40.80 21.65
C SER A 535 -5.48 42.10 22.45
N ASN A 536 -6.50 42.48 23.19
CA ASN A 536 -6.53 43.68 24.04
C ASN A 536 -6.29 45.01 23.30
N SER A 537 -6.63 45.09 22.02
CA SER A 537 -6.59 46.33 21.26
C SER A 537 -7.84 47.19 21.52
N LYS A 538 -7.65 48.38 22.05
CA LYS A 538 -8.75 49.33 22.27
C LYS A 538 -9.53 49.63 20.98
N ARG A 539 -8.87 49.66 19.82
CA ARG A 539 -9.50 49.89 18.50
C ARG A 539 -10.38 48.71 18.09
N LEU A 540 -9.98 47.48 18.33
CA LEU A 540 -10.79 46.30 18.03
C LEU A 540 -11.97 46.20 19.00
N ALA A 541 -11.77 46.51 20.26
CA ALA A 541 -12.84 46.51 21.27
C ALA A 541 -13.94 47.55 20.96
N SER A 542 -13.62 48.70 20.37
CA SER A 542 -14.62 49.73 20.02
C SER A 542 -15.58 49.28 18.89
N VAL A 543 -15.22 48.25 18.11
CA VAL A 543 -16.05 47.62 17.08
C VAL A 543 -16.56 46.23 17.48
N GLY A 544 -16.48 45.88 18.79
CA GLY A 544 -16.98 44.64 19.34
C GLY A 544 -16.05 43.40 19.12
N ILE A 545 -14.85 43.62 18.60
CA ILE A 545 -13.90 42.51 18.33
C ILE A 545 -12.97 42.33 19.53
N LYS A 546 -13.02 41.16 20.18
CA LYS A 546 -12.14 40.80 21.30
C LYS A 546 -10.78 40.34 20.85
N LYS A 547 -10.72 39.56 19.75
CA LYS A 547 -9.45 39.07 19.18
C LYS A 547 -9.54 39.05 17.67
N LEU A 548 -8.44 39.41 17.01
CA LEU A 548 -8.25 39.31 15.56
C LEU A 548 -6.95 38.57 15.30
N GLY A 549 -7.05 37.38 14.68
CA GLY A 549 -5.90 36.56 14.27
C GLY A 549 -5.75 36.58 12.75
N ILE A 550 -4.55 36.81 12.31
CA ILE A 550 -4.16 36.69 10.89
C ILE A 550 -3.08 35.62 10.82
N SER A 551 -3.22 34.66 9.89
CA SER A 551 -2.23 33.60 9.69
C SER A 551 -1.94 33.37 8.21
N LEU A 552 -0.70 33.07 7.92
CA LEU A 552 -0.21 32.57 6.61
C LEU A 552 0.27 31.14 6.82
N THR A 553 -0.30 30.22 6.09
CA THR A 553 0.07 28.80 6.16
C THR A 553 0.44 28.30 4.77
N GLY A 554 1.56 27.62 4.69
CA GLY A 554 2.01 26.96 3.47
C GLY A 554 2.07 25.44 3.67
N TYR A 555 1.69 24.71 2.67
CA TYR A 555 1.73 23.25 2.65
C TYR A 555 2.67 22.74 1.56
N ASN A 556 3.39 21.65 1.85
CA ASN A 556 4.33 21.00 0.92
C ASN A 556 5.37 21.95 0.31
N LEU A 557 5.88 22.90 1.11
CA LEU A 557 6.70 24.02 0.62
C LEU A 557 8.05 23.56 0.08
N LEU A 558 8.70 22.63 0.76
CA LEU A 558 10.03 22.12 0.43
C LEU A 558 9.99 20.60 0.47
N THR A 559 10.61 19.95 -0.51
CA THR A 559 10.84 18.50 -0.53
C THR A 559 12.26 18.24 -0.97
N PHE A 560 13.03 17.55 -0.15
CA PHE A 560 14.36 17.08 -0.46
C PHE A 560 14.27 15.59 -0.76
N THR A 561 14.58 15.19 -1.97
CA THR A 561 14.50 13.81 -2.45
C THR A 561 15.45 13.63 -3.63
N PRO A 562 15.97 12.42 -3.86
CA PRO A 562 16.70 12.12 -5.10
C PRO A 562 15.78 11.91 -6.32
N LEU A 563 14.45 12.01 -6.15
CA LEU A 563 13.49 11.91 -7.25
C LEU A 563 13.17 13.31 -7.77
N ASP A 564 13.57 13.62 -9.01
CA ASP A 564 13.45 14.97 -9.55
C ASP A 564 12.09 15.29 -10.15
N PHE A 565 11.34 14.29 -10.60
CA PHE A 565 10.08 14.48 -11.35
C PHE A 565 8.90 13.64 -10.85
N ILE A 566 9.07 12.79 -9.83
CA ILE A 566 8.03 11.98 -9.21
C ILE A 566 7.94 12.32 -7.74
N ASP A 567 6.72 12.43 -7.21
CA ASP A 567 6.54 12.62 -5.78
C ASP A 567 6.91 11.35 -4.99
N PRO A 568 7.82 11.43 -4.01
CA PRO A 568 8.26 10.26 -3.25
C PRO A 568 7.16 9.63 -2.37
N GLU A 569 6.14 10.40 -1.97
CA GLU A 569 4.99 9.88 -1.19
C GLU A 569 3.92 9.23 -2.08
N SER A 570 3.98 9.40 -3.40
CA SER A 570 3.03 8.76 -4.31
C SER A 570 3.28 7.25 -4.35
N LEU A 571 2.40 6.48 -3.76
CA LEU A 571 2.42 5.01 -3.78
C LEU A 571 1.69 4.41 -4.98
N THR A 572 1.01 5.23 -5.77
CA THR A 572 0.19 4.74 -6.87
C THR A 572 1.04 4.45 -8.09
N ASN A 573 0.86 3.25 -8.61
CA ASN A 573 1.31 2.84 -9.94
C ASN A 573 0.43 3.47 -11.03
N ASN A 574 -0.12 4.65 -10.79
CA ASN A 574 -0.96 5.34 -11.77
C ASN A 574 -0.13 6.31 -12.58
N ASN A 575 0.02 5.98 -13.83
CA ASN A 575 0.57 6.78 -14.91
C ASN A 575 -0.18 8.10 -15.10
N GLY A 576 -0.04 9.03 -14.21
CA GLY A 576 -0.74 10.30 -14.27
C GLY A 576 -1.33 10.74 -12.95
N ALA A 577 -0.80 10.25 -11.83
CA ALA A 577 -1.09 10.83 -10.53
C ALA A 577 -0.78 12.33 -10.55
N TYR A 578 -1.79 13.14 -10.24
CA TYR A 578 -1.59 14.59 -10.15
C TYR A 578 -0.52 14.88 -9.09
N PRO A 579 0.53 15.64 -9.41
CA PRO A 579 1.60 15.92 -8.47
C PRO A 579 1.08 16.70 -7.26
N LEU A 580 1.69 16.46 -6.09
CA LEU A 580 1.38 17.22 -4.89
C LEU A 580 1.70 18.70 -5.11
N VAL A 581 0.67 19.53 -4.90
CA VAL A 581 0.79 20.98 -5.08
C VAL A 581 1.30 21.66 -3.79
N LYS A 582 2.00 22.76 -3.97
CA LYS A 582 2.25 23.71 -2.89
C LYS A 582 1.01 24.57 -2.71
N VAL A 583 0.51 24.66 -1.48
CA VAL A 583 -0.68 25.45 -1.18
C VAL A 583 -0.31 26.55 -0.20
N TYR A 584 -0.75 27.75 -0.49
CA TYR A 584 -0.63 28.91 0.39
C TYR A 584 -2.03 29.35 0.82
N SER A 585 -2.21 29.49 2.11
CA SER A 585 -3.51 29.85 2.71
C SER A 585 -3.35 31.04 3.63
N VAL A 586 -4.25 31.99 3.51
CA VAL A 586 -4.39 33.12 4.43
C VAL A 586 -5.61 32.87 5.29
N GLY A 587 -5.43 32.84 6.61
CA GLY A 587 -6.50 32.66 7.59
C GLY A 587 -6.80 33.94 8.34
N LEU A 588 -8.08 34.24 8.52
CA LEU A 588 -8.58 35.35 9.36
C LEU A 588 -9.53 34.78 10.42
N ASN A 589 -9.18 34.97 11.69
CA ASN A 589 -9.99 34.54 12.82
C ASN A 589 -10.46 35.78 13.61
N VAL A 590 -11.76 35.97 13.71
CA VAL A 590 -12.37 37.06 14.45
C VAL A 590 -13.18 36.50 15.61
N THR A 591 -12.91 36.98 16.82
CA THR A 591 -13.69 36.68 18.04
C THR A 591 -14.37 37.94 18.53
N PHE A 592 -15.67 37.88 18.64
CA PHE A 592 -16.52 38.99 19.14
C PHE A 592 -16.77 38.86 20.62
#